data_60c586defac6931787d2ab0538e1b570
#
_entry.id   60c586defac6931787d2ab0538e1b570
#
_cell.length_a   1.000
_cell.length_b   1.000
_cell.length_c   1.000
_cell.angle_alpha   90.00
_cell.angle_beta   90.00
_cell.angle_gamma   90.00
#
_symmetry.space_group_name_H-M   'P 1'
#
loop_
_entity.id
_entity.type
_entity.pdbx_description
1 polymer ?
#
loop_
_entity_poly.entity_id
_entity_poly.type
_entity_poly.pdbx_seq_one_letter_code
_entity_poly.pdbx_strand_id
1 'polypeptide(L)'
;MGELVLAAKITHVPSLMLSEQLEPLKGTRDGPINALKLIGQRARERGADTFVVFDTHWISNFGFHINANPWHSGSYTSPEAPHMINDIVYDFPGNSELADLIAAETAKDGPLALAHKVKTMPVEYGTIVPMHYMNKDKAMSVVPIASPVFASVDENRRFGAAVTRAIKRSRYKAAILASGSLSHQLFENSKLGPEAWNKISSEFNRQMDLRVLDLWREGRFAEFCAMLPDYTRKCNGEALMADTVMLFGALGWDKYGGKAEQLCEYFPSSGSGQVAVEFHLN
;
A
#
# COMPACT_ATOMS: atom_id res chain seq x y z
N MET A 1 7.04 -6.64 -23.99
CA MET A 1 5.78 -6.10 -23.49
C MET A 1 5.78 -6.31 -21.99
N GLY A 2 5.46 -5.27 -21.23
CA GLY A 2 5.51 -5.34 -19.76
C GLY A 2 4.38 -6.19 -19.18
N GLU A 3 4.53 -6.54 -17.92
CA GLU A 3 3.65 -7.50 -17.25
C GLU A 3 3.41 -7.08 -15.78
N LEU A 4 2.17 -7.16 -15.31
CA LEU A 4 1.87 -7.15 -13.89
C LEU A 4 2.08 -8.58 -13.38
N VAL A 5 3.05 -8.79 -12.49
CA VAL A 5 3.45 -10.14 -12.04
C VAL A 5 3.03 -10.45 -10.60
N LEU A 6 2.69 -9.42 -9.83
CA LEU A 6 2.23 -9.55 -8.45
C LEU A 6 1.35 -8.35 -8.06
N ALA A 7 0.33 -8.59 -7.25
CA ALA A 7 -0.51 -7.56 -6.64
C ALA A 7 -0.79 -7.92 -5.18
N ALA A 8 -0.58 -6.96 -4.25
CA ALA A 8 -0.78 -7.21 -2.84
C ALA A 8 -1.30 -5.98 -2.07
N LYS A 9 -2.17 -6.23 -1.08
CA LYS A 9 -2.44 -5.31 0.03
C LYS A 9 -1.42 -5.59 1.11
N ILE A 10 -0.74 -4.56 1.61
CA ILE A 10 0.34 -4.69 2.60
C ILE A 10 0.19 -3.68 3.74
N THR A 11 0.81 -4.00 4.85
CA THR A 11 0.93 -3.11 6.01
C THR A 11 2.27 -2.38 6.01
N HIS A 12 2.31 -1.19 6.63
CA HIS A 12 3.53 -0.39 6.83
C HIS A 12 3.63 0.21 8.24
N VAL A 13 2.84 -0.33 9.19
CA VAL A 13 2.74 0.27 10.53
C VAL A 13 4.10 0.42 11.21
N PRO A 14 4.33 1.54 11.94
CA PRO A 14 5.59 1.80 12.63
C PRO A 14 6.02 0.69 13.59
N SER A 15 5.07 -0.05 14.16
CA SER A 15 5.36 -1.16 15.08
C SER A 15 6.15 -2.31 14.44
N LEU A 16 6.21 -2.40 13.11
CA LEU A 16 7.10 -3.35 12.42
C LEU A 16 8.57 -3.06 12.73
N MET A 17 8.97 -1.80 12.59
CA MET A 17 10.35 -1.36 12.86
C MET A 17 10.71 -1.51 14.35
N LEU A 18 9.78 -1.15 15.24
CA LEU A 18 9.99 -1.27 16.69
C LEU A 18 10.13 -2.72 17.13
N SER A 19 9.41 -3.65 16.53
CA SER A 19 9.47 -5.08 16.91
C SER A 19 10.81 -5.74 16.57
N GLU A 20 11.63 -5.12 15.72
CA GLU A 20 13.01 -5.59 15.48
C GLU A 20 14.01 -5.04 16.49
N GLN A 21 13.72 -3.93 17.15
CA GLN A 21 14.70 -3.13 17.88
C GLN A 21 14.49 -3.11 19.40
N LEU A 22 13.25 -3.12 19.88
CA LEU A 22 12.91 -2.76 21.25
C LEU A 22 12.26 -3.90 22.03
N GLU A 23 12.83 -4.26 23.18
CA GLU A 23 12.14 -5.02 24.21
C GLU A 23 11.08 -4.12 24.91
N PRO A 24 9.87 -4.63 25.25
CA PRO A 24 9.39 -6.01 25.10
C PRO A 24 8.68 -6.28 23.75
N LEU A 25 8.79 -5.40 22.76
CA LEU A 25 8.08 -5.52 21.48
C LEU A 25 8.74 -6.49 20.51
N LYS A 26 9.99 -6.90 20.79
CA LYS A 26 10.78 -7.76 19.92
C LYS A 26 10.06 -9.05 19.54
N GLY A 27 9.99 -9.31 18.23
CA GLY A 27 9.34 -10.51 17.66
C GLY A 27 7.81 -10.42 17.55
N THR A 28 7.16 -9.39 18.14
CA THR A 28 5.69 -9.30 18.15
C THR A 28 5.09 -9.08 16.75
N ARG A 29 5.89 -8.67 15.76
CA ARG A 29 5.50 -8.43 14.36
C ARG A 29 6.22 -9.35 13.36
N ASP A 30 6.80 -10.46 13.82
CA ASP A 30 7.49 -11.41 12.93
C ASP A 30 6.58 -11.95 11.82
N GLY A 31 5.31 -12.23 12.11
CA GLY A 31 4.34 -12.69 11.12
C GLY A 31 4.20 -11.72 9.93
N PRO A 32 3.77 -10.46 10.12
CA PRO A 32 3.68 -9.51 9.04
C PRO A 32 5.04 -9.15 8.40
N ILE A 33 6.14 -9.10 9.15
CA ILE A 33 7.48 -8.89 8.59
C ILE A 33 7.84 -10.03 7.63
N ASN A 34 7.59 -11.28 8.02
CA ASN A 34 7.84 -12.44 7.16
C ASN A 34 6.93 -12.45 5.93
N ALA A 35 5.67 -12.00 6.06
CA ALA A 35 4.77 -11.82 4.91
C ALA A 35 5.32 -10.80 3.91
N LEU A 36 5.83 -9.64 4.36
CA LEU A 36 6.47 -8.66 3.49
C LEU A 36 7.70 -9.24 2.79
N LYS A 37 8.59 -9.93 3.53
CA LYS A 37 9.76 -10.61 2.96
C LYS A 37 9.35 -11.63 1.89
N LEU A 38 8.30 -12.42 2.15
CA LEU A 38 7.76 -13.40 1.19
C LEU A 38 7.21 -12.74 -0.07
N ILE A 39 6.47 -11.62 0.04
CA ILE A 39 5.98 -10.86 -1.12
C ILE A 39 7.17 -10.37 -1.97
N GLY A 40 8.20 -9.80 -1.32
CA GLY A 40 9.42 -9.36 -2.01
C GLY A 40 10.14 -10.51 -2.71
N GLN A 41 10.22 -11.68 -2.09
CA GLN A 41 10.79 -12.89 -2.69
C GLN A 41 9.97 -13.35 -3.90
N ARG A 42 8.65 -13.48 -3.76
CA ARG A 42 7.75 -13.89 -4.86
C ARG A 42 7.80 -12.91 -6.04
N ALA A 43 7.91 -11.60 -5.77
CA ALA A 43 8.07 -10.60 -6.81
C ALA A 43 9.36 -10.87 -7.64
N ARG A 44 10.49 -11.09 -6.95
CA ARG A 44 11.77 -11.44 -7.63
C ARG A 44 11.69 -12.76 -8.41
N GLU A 45 11.13 -13.80 -7.82
CA GLU A 45 10.97 -15.12 -8.46
C GLU A 45 10.13 -15.05 -9.74
N ARG A 46 9.14 -14.12 -9.79
CA ARG A 46 8.32 -13.85 -10.98
C ARG A 46 9.00 -12.87 -11.95
N GLY A 47 10.22 -12.43 -11.63
CA GLY A 47 11.02 -11.53 -12.47
C GLY A 47 10.57 -10.08 -12.43
N ALA A 48 9.94 -9.63 -11.36
CA ALA A 48 9.66 -8.20 -11.17
C ALA A 48 10.96 -7.39 -11.18
N ASP A 49 10.93 -6.23 -11.82
CA ASP A 49 12.00 -5.24 -11.83
C ASP A 49 11.57 -3.91 -11.18
N THR A 50 10.28 -3.76 -10.93
CA THR A 50 9.70 -2.51 -10.40
C THR A 50 8.57 -2.78 -9.40
N PHE A 51 8.62 -2.12 -8.25
CA PHE A 51 7.48 -1.96 -7.35
C PHE A 51 6.73 -0.67 -7.66
N VAL A 52 5.41 -0.74 -7.82
CA VAL A 52 4.50 0.41 -7.86
C VAL A 52 3.75 0.42 -6.53
N VAL A 53 3.93 1.46 -5.73
CA VAL A 53 3.41 1.53 -4.36
C VAL A 53 2.35 2.63 -4.25
N PHE A 54 1.10 2.25 -3.98
CA PHE A 54 0.05 3.17 -3.58
C PHE A 54 0.22 3.46 -2.09
N ASP A 55 0.73 4.64 -1.76
CA ASP A 55 1.18 5.01 -0.43
C ASP A 55 0.14 5.88 0.27
N THR A 56 -0.43 5.41 1.38
CA THR A 56 -1.45 6.14 2.14
C THR A 56 -0.87 7.24 3.04
N HIS A 57 0.44 7.29 3.25
CA HIS A 57 1.11 8.37 3.98
C HIS A 57 1.57 9.51 3.07
N TRP A 58 1.70 9.28 1.78
CA TRP A 58 1.82 10.37 0.82
C TRP A 58 0.43 10.83 0.39
N ILE A 59 -0.14 11.76 1.15
CA ILE A 59 -1.47 12.29 0.91
C ILE A 59 -1.40 13.44 -0.11
N SER A 60 -2.27 13.42 -1.10
CA SER A 60 -2.46 14.54 -2.03
C SER A 60 -3.89 15.10 -1.96
N ASN A 61 -4.00 16.42 -2.15
CA ASN A 61 -5.29 17.11 -2.16
C ASN A 61 -5.93 17.11 -3.55
N PHE A 62 -5.13 17.25 -4.60
CA PHE A 62 -5.61 17.38 -5.98
C PHE A 62 -4.80 16.47 -6.91
N GLY A 63 -5.48 15.56 -7.58
CA GLY A 63 -4.89 14.66 -8.55
C GLY A 63 -4.00 13.57 -7.96
N PHE A 64 -3.56 12.70 -8.84
CA PHE A 64 -2.68 11.58 -8.52
C PHE A 64 -1.23 12.01 -8.76
N HIS A 65 -0.43 12.04 -7.72
CA HIS A 65 0.98 12.39 -7.81
C HIS A 65 1.84 11.13 -7.85
N ILE A 66 2.80 11.10 -8.76
CA ILE A 66 3.70 9.97 -9.00
C ILE A 66 5.13 10.46 -8.82
N ASN A 67 5.91 9.84 -7.95
CA ASN A 67 7.32 10.17 -7.81
C ASN A 67 8.12 9.51 -8.94
N ALA A 68 8.49 10.33 -9.92
CA ALA A 68 9.19 9.93 -11.14
C ALA A 68 10.71 10.20 -11.07
N ASN A 69 11.27 10.40 -9.89
CA ASN A 69 12.71 10.52 -9.76
C ASN A 69 13.39 9.23 -10.22
N PRO A 70 14.54 9.31 -10.92
CA PRO A 70 15.27 8.11 -11.34
C PRO A 70 15.96 7.39 -10.19
N TRP A 71 16.10 8.07 -9.06
CA TRP A 71 16.70 7.56 -7.83
C TRP A 71 16.06 8.22 -6.62
N HIS A 72 15.81 7.44 -5.57
CA HIS A 72 15.28 7.90 -4.31
C HIS A 72 16.31 7.67 -3.22
N SER A 73 16.77 8.73 -2.58
CA SER A 73 17.73 8.63 -1.47
C SER A 73 17.50 9.75 -0.45
N GLY A 74 17.65 9.42 0.81
CA GLY A 74 17.50 10.37 1.90
C GLY A 74 17.47 9.70 3.27
N SER A 75 17.14 10.50 4.26
CA SER A 75 16.80 10.07 5.61
C SER A 75 15.38 10.54 5.92
N TYR A 76 14.57 9.68 6.49
CA TYR A 76 13.19 9.97 6.82
C TYR A 76 12.92 9.85 8.31
N THR A 77 12.29 10.88 8.85
CA THR A 77 11.69 10.87 10.19
C THR A 77 10.21 11.23 10.04
N SER A 78 9.33 10.37 10.55
CA SER A 78 7.89 10.64 10.51
C SER A 78 7.52 11.84 11.37
N PRO A 79 6.88 12.88 10.83
CA PRO A 79 6.37 13.99 11.64
C PRO A 79 5.23 13.59 12.57
N GLU A 80 4.53 12.49 12.27
CA GLU A 80 3.42 11.97 13.08
C GLU A 80 3.92 11.13 14.26
N ALA A 81 4.97 10.35 14.05
CA ALA A 81 5.48 9.39 15.03
C ALA A 81 7.02 9.36 15.07
N PRO A 82 7.68 10.49 15.38
CA PRO A 82 9.13 10.58 15.34
C PRO A 82 9.84 9.67 16.35
N HIS A 83 9.13 9.24 17.39
CA HIS A 83 9.63 8.28 18.39
C HIS A 83 9.59 6.83 17.90
N MET A 84 8.94 6.55 16.77
CA MET A 84 8.79 5.20 16.20
C MET A 84 9.52 5.06 14.88
N ILE A 85 9.51 6.09 14.04
CA ILE A 85 10.16 6.14 12.73
C ILE A 85 11.04 7.39 12.71
N ASN A 86 12.34 7.19 12.89
CA ASN A 86 13.32 8.27 12.85
C ASN A 86 14.61 7.80 12.17
N ASP A 87 15.23 8.73 11.46
CA ASP A 87 16.54 8.57 10.81
C ASP A 87 16.66 7.31 9.91
N ILE A 88 15.52 6.86 9.33
CA ILE A 88 15.54 5.73 8.42
C ILE A 88 16.17 6.16 7.10
N VAL A 89 17.37 5.66 6.82
CA VAL A 89 18.05 5.88 5.54
C VAL A 89 17.42 5.02 4.47
N TYR A 90 16.98 5.64 3.37
CA TYR A 90 16.53 4.97 2.17
C TYR A 90 17.40 5.34 0.97
N ASP A 91 17.60 4.37 0.08
CA ASP A 91 18.45 4.54 -1.09
C ASP A 91 18.14 3.40 -2.08
N PHE A 92 17.33 3.68 -3.11
CA PHE A 92 16.92 2.70 -4.11
C PHE A 92 16.59 3.36 -5.47
N PRO A 93 16.69 2.61 -6.58
CA PRO A 93 16.37 3.15 -7.89
C PRO A 93 14.88 3.47 -8.02
N GLY A 94 14.56 4.54 -8.74
CA GLY A 94 13.23 4.84 -9.22
C GLY A 94 13.02 4.41 -10.68
N ASN A 95 11.79 4.53 -11.20
CA ASN A 95 11.48 4.22 -12.59
C ASN A 95 10.73 5.39 -13.25
N SER A 96 11.51 6.38 -13.72
CA SER A 96 10.96 7.59 -14.38
C SER A 96 10.13 7.25 -15.61
N GLU A 97 10.58 6.28 -16.42
CA GLU A 97 9.90 5.89 -17.66
C GLU A 97 8.50 5.31 -17.38
N LEU A 98 8.40 4.41 -16.39
CA LEU A 98 7.11 3.84 -16.02
C LEU A 98 6.20 4.90 -15.37
N ALA A 99 6.75 5.77 -14.53
CA ALA A 99 6.01 6.85 -13.89
C ALA A 99 5.41 7.84 -14.91
N ASP A 100 6.21 8.27 -15.91
CA ASP A 100 5.75 9.12 -17.02
C ASP A 100 4.67 8.41 -17.84
N LEU A 101 4.83 7.11 -18.08
CA LEU A 101 3.85 6.31 -18.83
C LEU A 101 2.53 6.14 -18.07
N ILE A 102 2.57 5.98 -16.74
CA ILE A 102 1.36 5.95 -15.90
C ILE A 102 0.59 7.27 -16.02
N ALA A 103 1.29 8.42 -15.90
CA ALA A 103 0.65 9.73 -16.08
C ALA A 103 0.03 9.88 -17.47
N ALA A 104 0.74 9.48 -18.53
CA ALA A 104 0.27 9.55 -19.91
C ALA A 104 -0.93 8.61 -20.18
N GLU A 105 -0.93 7.40 -19.62
CA GLU A 105 -2.09 6.49 -19.74
C GLU A 105 -3.31 6.99 -18.98
N THR A 106 -3.08 7.62 -17.82
CA THR A 106 -4.18 8.21 -17.03
C THR A 106 -4.81 9.40 -17.77
N ALA A 107 -4.00 10.22 -18.46
CA ALA A 107 -4.49 11.39 -19.18
C ALA A 107 -5.45 11.07 -20.35
N LYS A 108 -5.55 9.82 -20.80
CA LYS A 108 -6.41 9.45 -21.93
C LYS A 108 -7.91 9.44 -21.59
N ASP A 109 -8.24 8.97 -20.40
CA ASP A 109 -9.63 8.71 -19.97
C ASP A 109 -9.82 8.80 -18.44
N GLY A 110 -8.78 9.18 -17.74
CA GLY A 110 -8.71 9.17 -16.30
C GLY A 110 -8.69 10.56 -15.65
N PRO A 111 -8.51 10.58 -14.34
CA PRO A 111 -8.34 11.80 -13.57
C PRO A 111 -6.99 12.46 -13.85
N LEU A 112 -6.80 13.67 -13.29
CA LEU A 112 -5.50 14.36 -13.34
C LEU A 112 -4.42 13.52 -12.66
N ALA A 113 -3.34 13.20 -13.38
CA ALA A 113 -2.16 12.52 -12.87
C ALA A 113 -0.87 13.23 -13.29
N LEU A 114 0.04 13.43 -12.35
CA LEU A 114 1.27 14.20 -12.53
C LEU A 114 2.49 13.40 -12.08
N ALA A 115 3.42 13.19 -12.99
CA ALA A 115 4.72 12.59 -12.69
C ALA A 115 5.73 13.69 -12.33
N HIS A 116 6.33 13.59 -11.13
CA HIS A 116 7.23 14.60 -10.58
C HIS A 116 8.68 14.15 -10.57
N LYS A 117 9.57 14.95 -11.13
CA LYS A 117 11.03 14.77 -11.09
C LYS A 117 11.64 15.86 -10.22
N VAL A 118 11.22 15.90 -8.95
CA VAL A 118 11.66 16.90 -7.97
C VAL A 118 12.65 16.28 -7.00
N LYS A 119 13.92 16.67 -7.10
CA LYS A 119 15.03 16.07 -6.34
C LYS A 119 14.80 16.05 -4.82
N THR A 120 14.14 17.06 -4.26
CA THR A 120 13.89 17.21 -2.83
C THR A 120 12.59 16.54 -2.36
N MET A 121 11.85 15.88 -3.27
CA MET A 121 10.63 15.16 -2.90
C MET A 121 11.00 13.95 -2.06
N PRO A 122 10.54 13.86 -0.80
CA PRO A 122 10.80 12.71 0.05
C PRO A 122 10.01 11.49 -0.44
N VAL A 123 10.40 10.33 0.07
CA VAL A 123 9.58 9.14 0.04
C VAL A 123 8.98 8.96 1.43
N GLU A 124 7.70 8.68 1.51
CA GLU A 124 6.99 8.51 2.77
C GLU A 124 7.15 7.09 3.34
N TYR A 125 6.90 6.93 4.63
CA TYR A 125 7.13 5.65 5.29
C TYR A 125 6.18 4.52 4.86
N GLY A 126 5.03 4.86 4.28
CA GLY A 126 4.18 3.88 3.61
C GLY A 126 4.87 3.15 2.45
N THR A 127 5.92 3.74 1.89
CA THR A 127 6.82 3.11 0.92
C THR A 127 8.11 2.61 1.60
N ILE A 128 8.74 3.42 2.44
CA ILE A 128 10.06 3.11 3.04
C ILE A 128 10.01 1.84 3.88
N VAL A 129 9.01 1.69 4.76
CA VAL A 129 8.90 0.53 5.65
C VAL A 129 8.73 -0.78 4.88
N PRO A 130 7.80 -0.91 3.93
CA PRO A 130 7.74 -2.12 3.10
C PRO A 130 9.04 -2.40 2.33
N MET A 131 9.66 -1.37 1.74
CA MET A 131 10.89 -1.55 0.97
C MET A 131 12.08 -2.00 1.83
N HIS A 132 12.13 -1.62 3.10
CA HIS A 132 13.11 -2.12 4.05
C HIS A 132 13.11 -3.66 4.15
N TYR A 133 11.94 -4.29 4.05
CA TYR A 133 11.78 -5.76 4.11
C TYR A 133 11.80 -6.43 2.74
N MET A 134 11.19 -5.80 1.76
CA MET A 134 10.91 -6.42 0.45
C MET A 134 12.03 -6.18 -0.57
N ASN A 135 12.75 -5.07 -0.47
CA ASN A 135 13.77 -4.63 -1.43
C ASN A 135 15.10 -4.28 -0.76
N LYS A 136 15.49 -5.10 0.22
CA LYS A 136 16.71 -4.87 1.04
C LYS A 136 17.99 -4.81 0.20
N ASP A 137 18.05 -5.58 -0.88
CA ASP A 137 19.15 -5.59 -1.86
C ASP A 137 19.11 -4.42 -2.85
N LYS A 138 18.02 -3.59 -2.80
CA LYS A 138 17.82 -2.43 -3.67
C LYS A 138 17.84 -2.76 -5.18
N ALA A 139 17.55 -4.01 -5.52
CA ALA A 139 17.66 -4.52 -6.88
C ALA A 139 16.50 -4.07 -7.78
N MET A 140 15.32 -3.80 -7.18
CA MET A 140 14.13 -3.38 -7.92
C MET A 140 13.90 -1.87 -7.81
N SER A 141 13.48 -1.26 -8.91
CA SER A 141 13.03 0.13 -8.92
C SER A 141 11.73 0.30 -8.15
N VAL A 142 11.50 1.51 -7.63
CA VAL A 142 10.27 1.83 -6.88
C VAL A 142 9.62 3.07 -7.46
N VAL A 143 8.30 3.02 -7.67
CA VAL A 143 7.46 4.15 -8.10
C VAL A 143 6.43 4.41 -7.00
N PRO A 144 6.70 5.32 -6.05
CA PRO A 144 5.72 5.77 -5.07
C PRO A 144 4.61 6.59 -5.72
N ILE A 145 3.37 6.37 -5.31
CA ILE A 145 2.18 7.07 -5.80
C ILE A 145 1.35 7.52 -4.60
N ALA A 146 1.00 8.80 -4.59
CA ALA A 146 0.21 9.42 -3.54
C ALA A 146 -1.23 8.90 -3.51
N SER A 147 -1.83 8.90 -2.33
CA SER A 147 -3.25 8.64 -2.11
C SER A 147 -4.04 9.96 -2.13
N PRO A 148 -4.89 10.20 -3.14
CA PRO A 148 -5.67 11.42 -3.26
C PRO A 148 -6.94 11.34 -2.37
N VAL A 149 -6.97 12.13 -1.29
CA VAL A 149 -8.08 12.08 -0.30
C VAL A 149 -9.39 12.71 -0.78
N PHE A 150 -9.37 13.47 -1.89
CA PHE A 150 -10.58 14.05 -2.48
C PHE A 150 -10.99 13.39 -3.80
N ALA A 151 -10.31 12.33 -4.22
CA ALA A 151 -10.72 11.55 -5.38
C ALA A 151 -11.90 10.63 -5.03
N SER A 152 -12.84 10.52 -5.93
CA SER A 152 -13.95 9.56 -5.84
C SER A 152 -13.45 8.11 -5.99
N VAL A 153 -14.29 7.16 -5.58
CA VAL A 153 -14.02 5.74 -5.81
C VAL A 153 -13.81 5.45 -7.31
N ASP A 154 -14.60 6.09 -8.19
CA ASP A 154 -14.46 5.90 -9.63
C ASP A 154 -13.14 6.45 -10.19
N GLU A 155 -12.68 7.61 -9.71
CA GLU A 155 -11.38 8.16 -10.11
C GLU A 155 -10.22 7.27 -9.66
N ASN A 156 -10.21 6.81 -8.40
CA ASN A 156 -9.22 5.86 -7.90
C ASN A 156 -9.23 4.55 -8.71
N ARG A 157 -10.40 3.99 -9.01
CA ARG A 157 -10.57 2.79 -9.82
C ARG A 157 -10.00 2.98 -11.23
N ARG A 158 -10.34 4.08 -11.91
CA ARG A 158 -9.84 4.40 -13.27
C ARG A 158 -8.34 4.62 -13.29
N PHE A 159 -7.80 5.28 -12.26
CA PHE A 159 -6.36 5.44 -12.11
C PHE A 159 -5.65 4.09 -11.97
N GLY A 160 -6.13 3.20 -11.08
CA GLY A 160 -5.59 1.85 -10.95
C GLY A 160 -5.59 1.06 -12.26
N ALA A 161 -6.69 1.13 -13.02
CA ALA A 161 -6.77 0.52 -14.35
C ALA A 161 -5.75 1.12 -15.35
N ALA A 162 -5.50 2.45 -15.28
CA ALA A 162 -4.49 3.10 -16.10
C ALA A 162 -3.07 2.65 -15.73
N VAL A 163 -2.77 2.41 -14.45
CA VAL A 163 -1.49 1.84 -14.01
C VAL A 163 -1.23 0.49 -14.69
N THR A 164 -2.22 -0.40 -14.70
CA THR A 164 -2.07 -1.70 -15.37
C THR A 164 -1.91 -1.56 -16.88
N ARG A 165 -2.63 -0.62 -17.53
CA ARG A 165 -2.41 -0.33 -18.96
C ARG A 165 -1.00 0.18 -19.23
N ALA A 166 -0.48 1.07 -18.39
CA ALA A 166 0.88 1.58 -18.49
C ALA A 166 1.92 0.46 -18.37
N ILE A 167 1.78 -0.40 -17.36
CA ILE A 167 2.65 -1.58 -17.17
C ILE A 167 2.65 -2.44 -18.42
N LYS A 168 1.48 -2.82 -18.96
CA LYS A 168 1.36 -3.66 -20.17
C LYS A 168 1.99 -3.02 -21.41
N ARG A 169 1.98 -1.68 -21.51
CA ARG A 169 2.60 -0.94 -22.63
C ARG A 169 4.10 -0.69 -22.46
N SER A 170 4.60 -0.86 -21.26
CA SER A 170 6.01 -0.72 -20.94
C SER A 170 6.82 -1.96 -21.33
N ARG A 171 8.08 -1.99 -20.93
CA ARG A 171 8.94 -3.17 -20.96
C ARG A 171 9.13 -3.80 -19.58
N TYR A 172 8.56 -3.21 -18.53
CA TYR A 172 8.82 -3.56 -17.15
C TYR A 172 7.89 -4.67 -16.67
N LYS A 173 8.42 -5.51 -15.77
CA LYS A 173 7.62 -6.44 -14.97
C LYS A 173 7.41 -5.83 -13.59
N ALA A 174 6.16 -5.50 -13.28
CA ALA A 174 5.86 -4.74 -12.07
C ALA A 174 5.07 -5.55 -11.05
N ALA A 175 5.35 -5.28 -9.77
CA ALA A 175 4.52 -5.66 -8.64
C ALA A 175 3.78 -4.43 -8.11
N ILE A 176 2.45 -4.48 -7.97
CA ILE A 176 1.63 -3.42 -7.39
C ILE A 176 1.38 -3.70 -5.91
N LEU A 177 1.63 -2.71 -5.08
CA LEU A 177 1.45 -2.77 -3.63
C LEU A 177 0.49 -1.67 -3.17
N ALA A 178 -0.65 -2.06 -2.57
CA ALA A 178 -1.51 -1.15 -1.83
C ALA A 178 -1.03 -1.11 -0.38
N SER A 179 -0.33 -0.05 -0.02
CA SER A 179 0.31 0.11 1.27
C SER A 179 -0.57 0.95 2.19
N GLY A 180 -1.28 0.28 3.09
CA GLY A 180 -2.24 0.90 3.99
C GLY A 180 -2.93 -0.12 4.89
N SER A 181 -3.60 0.39 5.93
CA SER A 181 -4.45 -0.38 6.83
C SER A 181 -5.79 -0.77 6.17
N LEU A 182 -6.59 -1.57 6.86
CA LEU A 182 -8.01 -1.73 6.62
C LEU A 182 -8.77 -0.61 7.34
N SER A 183 -9.45 -0.88 8.47
CA SER A 183 -10.00 0.18 9.31
C SER A 183 -8.88 1.01 9.94
N HIS A 184 -9.11 2.32 10.09
CA HIS A 184 -8.07 3.25 10.55
C HIS A 184 -8.62 4.33 11.49
N GLN A 185 -9.30 3.91 12.52
CA GLN A 185 -9.76 4.81 13.59
C GLN A 185 -8.73 4.78 14.74
N LEU A 186 -7.91 5.82 14.83
CA LEU A 186 -6.95 5.95 15.91
C LEU A 186 -7.64 6.23 17.24
N PHE A 187 -6.97 5.93 18.36
CA PHE A 187 -7.48 6.24 19.68
C PHE A 187 -7.38 7.75 19.98
N GLU A 188 -8.33 8.25 20.75
CA GLU A 188 -8.18 9.55 21.39
C GLU A 188 -6.99 9.54 22.36
N ASN A 189 -6.23 10.63 22.43
CA ASN A 189 -5.06 10.72 23.31
C ASN A 189 -5.36 10.36 24.79
N SER A 190 -6.54 10.71 25.26
CA SER A 190 -7.01 10.37 26.63
C SER A 190 -7.21 8.87 26.88
N LYS A 191 -7.29 8.07 25.79
CA LYS A 191 -7.49 6.62 25.83
C LYS A 191 -6.23 5.83 25.50
N LEU A 192 -5.11 6.52 25.24
CA LEU A 192 -3.83 5.87 24.99
C LEU A 192 -3.28 5.27 26.28
N GLY A 193 -3.26 3.95 26.36
CA GLY A 193 -2.62 3.17 27.41
C GLY A 193 -1.42 2.38 26.89
N PRO A 194 -0.67 1.72 27.78
CA PRO A 194 0.54 0.98 27.42
C PRO A 194 0.35 -0.08 26.33
N GLU A 195 -0.87 -0.59 26.18
CA GLU A 195 -1.20 -1.65 25.21
C GLU A 195 -1.94 -1.13 23.96
N ALA A 196 -2.15 0.20 23.83
CA ALA A 196 -2.90 0.78 22.72
C ALA A 196 -2.29 0.44 21.35
N TRP A 197 -0.96 0.29 21.29
CA TRP A 197 -0.22 -0.09 20.11
C TRP A 197 -0.65 -1.44 19.51
N ASN A 198 -1.27 -2.32 20.31
CA ASN A 198 -1.73 -3.66 19.90
C ASN A 198 -3.24 -3.86 20.09
N LYS A 199 -4.02 -2.80 19.99
CA LYS A 199 -5.49 -2.86 20.10
C LYS A 199 -6.15 -2.26 18.87
N ILE A 200 -7.31 -2.80 18.51
CA ILE A 200 -8.23 -2.21 17.53
C ILE A 200 -9.13 -1.19 18.22
N SER A 201 -9.54 -0.15 17.52
CA SER A 201 -10.36 0.93 18.05
C SER A 201 -11.75 0.48 18.54
N SER A 202 -12.36 -0.47 17.86
CA SER A 202 -13.67 -1.02 18.21
C SER A 202 -13.84 -2.46 17.70
N GLU A 203 -14.71 -3.21 18.39
CA GLU A 203 -15.09 -4.55 17.94
C GLU A 203 -15.85 -4.48 16.60
N PHE A 204 -16.61 -3.39 16.36
CA PHE A 204 -17.25 -3.18 15.07
C PHE A 204 -16.23 -3.13 13.93
N ASN A 205 -15.16 -2.34 14.07
CA ASN A 205 -14.11 -2.26 13.08
C ASN A 205 -13.43 -3.62 12.85
N ARG A 206 -13.14 -4.34 13.94
CA ARG A 206 -12.58 -5.70 13.85
C ARG A 206 -13.46 -6.65 13.04
N GLN A 207 -14.77 -6.67 13.32
CA GLN A 207 -15.71 -7.54 12.61
C GLN A 207 -15.83 -7.17 11.13
N MET A 208 -15.80 -5.87 10.81
CA MET A 208 -15.87 -5.40 9.44
C MET A 208 -14.58 -5.69 8.66
N ASP A 209 -13.41 -5.58 9.32
CA ASP A 209 -12.14 -5.99 8.73
C ASP A 209 -12.13 -7.49 8.42
N LEU A 210 -12.57 -8.32 9.37
CA LEU A 210 -12.67 -9.76 9.15
C LEU A 210 -13.66 -10.10 8.03
N ARG A 211 -14.77 -9.33 7.92
CA ARG A 211 -15.71 -9.50 6.79
C ARG A 211 -15.07 -9.18 5.46
N VAL A 212 -14.22 -8.15 5.38
CA VAL A 212 -13.43 -7.87 4.16
C VAL A 212 -12.54 -9.06 3.80
N LEU A 213 -11.81 -9.60 4.79
CA LEU A 213 -10.93 -10.75 4.58
C LEU A 213 -11.69 -12.01 4.17
N ASP A 214 -12.87 -12.25 4.73
CA ASP A 214 -13.74 -13.36 4.32
C ASP A 214 -14.18 -13.23 2.86
N LEU A 215 -14.63 -12.02 2.45
CA LEU A 215 -15.02 -11.77 1.07
C LEU A 215 -13.85 -12.00 0.09
N TRP A 216 -12.64 -11.57 0.45
CA TRP A 216 -11.46 -11.79 -0.36
C TRP A 216 -11.10 -13.27 -0.46
N ARG A 217 -11.09 -13.98 0.69
CA ARG A 217 -10.78 -15.42 0.75
C ARG A 217 -11.78 -16.27 -0.05
N GLU A 218 -13.07 -15.88 -0.03
CA GLU A 218 -14.15 -16.55 -0.74
C GLU A 218 -14.24 -16.17 -2.23
N GLY A 219 -13.39 -15.24 -2.71
CA GLY A 219 -13.44 -14.74 -4.08
C GLY A 219 -14.66 -13.86 -4.38
N ARG A 220 -15.32 -13.30 -3.37
CA ARG A 220 -16.52 -12.45 -3.47
C ARG A 220 -16.15 -10.99 -3.66
N PHE A 221 -15.30 -10.72 -4.64
CA PHE A 221 -14.73 -9.39 -4.87
C PHE A 221 -15.77 -8.36 -5.30
N ALA A 222 -16.78 -8.76 -6.07
CA ALA A 222 -17.87 -7.86 -6.46
C ALA A 222 -18.65 -7.35 -5.23
N GLU A 223 -18.89 -8.21 -4.24
CA GLU A 223 -19.54 -7.82 -2.98
C GLU A 223 -18.66 -6.91 -2.13
N PHE A 224 -17.36 -7.19 -2.09
CA PHE A 224 -16.40 -6.29 -1.45
C PHE A 224 -16.43 -4.90 -2.10
N CYS A 225 -16.34 -4.81 -3.42
CA CYS A 225 -16.41 -3.54 -4.15
C CYS A 225 -17.72 -2.78 -3.89
N ALA A 226 -18.84 -3.49 -3.79
CA ALA A 226 -20.13 -2.89 -3.47
C ALA A 226 -20.21 -2.39 -2.02
N MET A 227 -19.57 -3.10 -1.08
CA MET A 227 -19.52 -2.73 0.35
C MET A 227 -18.56 -1.56 0.63
N LEU A 228 -17.55 -1.36 -0.21
CA LEU A 228 -16.41 -0.49 0.05
C LEU A 228 -16.78 0.96 0.43
N PRO A 229 -17.76 1.66 -0.21
CA PRO A 229 -18.12 3.02 0.19
C PRO A 229 -18.65 3.12 1.63
N ASP A 230 -19.45 2.13 2.05
CA ASP A 230 -19.96 2.08 3.42
C ASP A 230 -18.89 1.70 4.43
N TYR A 231 -18.03 0.74 4.07
CA TYR A 231 -16.90 0.34 4.88
C TYR A 231 -15.96 1.53 5.13
N THR A 232 -15.55 2.23 4.07
CA THR A 232 -14.67 3.40 4.14
C THR A 232 -15.20 4.45 5.12
N ARG A 233 -16.50 4.74 5.05
CA ARG A 233 -17.12 5.76 5.91
C ARG A 233 -17.31 5.29 7.34
N LYS A 234 -17.76 4.06 7.56
CA LYS A 234 -18.14 3.54 8.89
C LYS A 234 -16.94 3.03 9.68
N CYS A 235 -15.93 2.50 9.00
CA CYS A 235 -14.73 1.95 9.62
C CYS A 235 -13.52 2.90 9.52
N ASN A 236 -13.74 4.09 8.98
CA ASN A 236 -12.69 5.10 8.82
C ASN A 236 -11.47 4.56 8.05
N GLY A 237 -11.72 3.89 6.90
CA GLY A 237 -10.66 3.26 6.12
C GLY A 237 -9.51 4.21 5.81
N GLU A 238 -8.27 3.72 5.91
CA GLU A 238 -7.09 4.56 5.77
C GLU A 238 -7.05 5.29 4.41
N ALA A 239 -6.75 6.59 4.44
CA ALA A 239 -6.77 7.46 3.26
C ALA A 239 -8.03 7.23 2.38
N LEU A 240 -9.20 7.01 3.01
CA LEU A 240 -10.45 6.67 2.35
C LEU A 240 -10.36 5.39 1.48
N MET A 241 -9.48 4.46 1.84
CA MET A 241 -9.20 3.22 1.10
C MET A 241 -8.68 3.47 -0.33
N ALA A 242 -8.10 4.63 -0.61
CA ALA A 242 -7.65 4.99 -1.97
C ALA A 242 -6.66 3.96 -2.55
N ASP A 243 -5.69 3.51 -1.76
CA ASP A 243 -4.73 2.48 -2.13
C ASP A 243 -5.39 1.17 -2.55
N THR A 244 -6.38 0.72 -1.78
CA THR A 244 -7.14 -0.51 -2.03
C THR A 244 -8.04 -0.37 -3.26
N VAL A 245 -8.70 0.79 -3.43
CA VAL A 245 -9.51 1.08 -4.63
C VAL A 245 -8.64 1.10 -5.88
N MET A 246 -7.46 1.72 -5.83
CA MET A 246 -6.49 1.72 -6.92
C MET A 246 -6.01 0.29 -7.24
N LEU A 247 -5.72 -0.52 -6.22
CA LEU A 247 -5.33 -1.93 -6.40
C LEU A 247 -6.43 -2.73 -7.10
N PHE A 248 -7.68 -2.66 -6.63
CA PHE A 248 -8.79 -3.36 -7.29
C PHE A 248 -9.09 -2.79 -8.68
N GLY A 249 -8.91 -1.50 -8.90
CA GLY A 249 -8.94 -0.90 -10.24
C GLY A 249 -7.91 -1.52 -11.19
N ALA A 250 -6.70 -1.75 -10.70
CA ALA A 250 -5.63 -2.39 -11.46
C ALA A 250 -5.92 -3.88 -11.76
N LEU A 251 -6.62 -4.57 -10.86
CA LEU A 251 -7.01 -5.98 -11.00
C LEU A 251 -8.26 -6.20 -11.88
N GLY A 252 -9.02 -5.15 -12.20
CA GLY A 252 -10.26 -5.26 -12.98
C GLY A 252 -11.55 -5.01 -12.19
N TRP A 253 -11.42 -4.48 -10.95
CA TRP A 253 -12.50 -4.08 -10.08
C TRP A 253 -13.42 -5.27 -9.69
N ASP A 254 -14.72 -5.11 -9.87
CA ASP A 254 -15.76 -6.12 -9.60
C ASP A 254 -15.69 -7.36 -10.51
N LYS A 255 -14.91 -7.29 -11.58
CA LYS A 255 -14.66 -8.40 -12.52
C LYS A 255 -13.41 -9.21 -12.19
N TYR A 256 -12.68 -8.82 -11.15
CA TYR A 256 -11.54 -9.61 -10.73
C TYR A 256 -12.01 -11.00 -10.26
N GLY A 257 -11.47 -12.04 -10.89
CA GLY A 257 -11.84 -13.44 -10.64
C GLY A 257 -10.69 -14.30 -10.12
N GLY A 258 -9.61 -13.68 -9.64
CA GLY A 258 -8.47 -14.38 -9.06
C GLY A 258 -8.76 -14.92 -7.66
N LYS A 259 -7.69 -15.23 -6.94
CA LYS A 259 -7.75 -15.70 -5.54
C LYS A 259 -6.99 -14.72 -4.66
N ALA A 260 -7.39 -14.58 -3.40
CA ALA A 260 -6.65 -13.87 -2.38
C ALA A 260 -6.00 -14.89 -1.42
N GLU A 261 -4.73 -14.69 -1.14
CA GLU A 261 -3.95 -15.46 -0.17
C GLU A 261 -3.53 -14.54 0.98
N GLN A 262 -4.09 -14.76 2.16
CA GLN A 262 -3.68 -14.06 3.37
C GLN A 262 -2.35 -14.60 3.86
N LEU A 263 -1.32 -13.75 3.96
CA LEU A 263 0.06 -14.14 4.24
C LEU A 263 0.48 -13.96 5.70
N CYS A 264 -0.32 -13.25 6.49
CA CYS A 264 -0.18 -13.16 7.94
C CYS A 264 -1.54 -13.12 8.60
N GLU A 265 -1.61 -13.44 9.88
CA GLU A 265 -2.82 -13.24 10.65
C GLU A 265 -3.23 -11.77 10.67
N TYR A 266 -4.54 -11.50 10.76
CA TYR A 266 -5.05 -10.17 11.03
C TYR A 266 -4.54 -9.70 12.40
N PHE A 267 -4.03 -8.49 12.47
CA PHE A 267 -3.53 -7.93 13.72
C PHE A 267 -3.89 -6.45 13.87
N PRO A 268 -4.11 -5.98 15.11
CA PRO A 268 -4.35 -4.57 15.36
C PRO A 268 -3.04 -3.79 15.50
N SER A 269 -3.08 -2.49 15.15
CA SER A 269 -2.00 -1.56 15.45
C SER A 269 -2.58 -0.16 15.71
N SER A 270 -2.46 0.32 16.96
CA SER A 270 -2.84 1.67 17.38
C SER A 270 -4.27 2.08 17.00
N GLY A 271 -5.21 1.14 17.01
CA GLY A 271 -6.62 1.35 16.64
C GLY A 271 -6.97 0.89 15.23
N SER A 272 -5.99 0.68 14.36
CA SER A 272 -6.18 0.25 12.98
C SER A 272 -6.09 -1.28 12.81
N GLY A 273 -6.73 -1.82 11.77
CA GLY A 273 -6.69 -3.22 11.39
C GLY A 273 -5.68 -3.48 10.27
N GLN A 274 -4.84 -4.50 10.45
CA GLN A 274 -3.68 -4.75 9.60
C GLN A 274 -3.67 -6.17 9.04
N VAL A 275 -3.16 -6.32 7.81
CA VAL A 275 -3.00 -7.60 7.15
C VAL A 275 -1.98 -7.50 6.00
N ALA A 276 -1.47 -8.62 5.53
CA ALA A 276 -0.81 -8.77 4.23
C ALA A 276 -1.54 -9.83 3.41
N VAL A 277 -1.99 -9.46 2.21
CA VAL A 277 -2.75 -10.34 1.30
C VAL A 277 -2.21 -10.21 -0.11
N GLU A 278 -1.86 -11.31 -0.73
CA GLU A 278 -1.55 -11.38 -2.16
C GLU A 278 -2.80 -11.71 -2.97
N PHE A 279 -3.02 -11.00 -4.07
CA PHE A 279 -4.08 -11.25 -5.03
C PHE A 279 -3.48 -11.90 -6.27
N HIS A 280 -3.82 -13.18 -6.50
CA HIS A 280 -3.27 -13.95 -7.61
C HIS A 280 -3.81 -13.44 -8.94
N LEU A 281 -2.94 -13.19 -9.87
CA LEU A 281 -3.29 -12.74 -11.21
C LEU A 281 -3.84 -13.91 -12.03
N ASN A 282 -4.84 -13.64 -12.86
CA ASN A 282 -5.45 -14.61 -13.77
C ASN A 282 -4.61 -14.78 -15.04
#